data_875a081577276767f87c7a4ecccd3f94
#
_entry.id   875a081577276767f87c7a4ecccd3f94
#
_cell.length_a   1.000
_cell.length_b   1.000
_cell.length_c   1.000
_cell.angle_alpha   90.00
_cell.angle_beta   90.00
_cell.angle_gamma   90.00
#
_symmetry.space_group_name_H-M   'P 1'
#
loop_
_entity.id
_entity.type
_entity.pdbx_description
1 polymer ?
#
loop_
_entity_poly.entity_id
_entity_poly.type
_entity_poly.pdbx_seq_one_letter_code
_entity_poly.pdbx_strand_id
1 'polypeptide(L)'
;MKFLIIRFSSIGDIVLTTPVVRCLKKQVPDAIIHYLIKPQFKMVMEPNPYIDKFHVLQQDWDKMIDELKAEEFDYIIDLHHNLRTMRVKKALKVPAFSFNKLNIEKLVFVKLKWNVMPKVHIIDRYLETVASFGVHNDGEGMDYFIPGSEKVPLNDIPASHHAGFISIVVGASFYTKKLPVYKLQELCRKINHPIILLGAKDEAAEGAAIASVDPVKVYNACGKFSLHESSDLVRQSKLVIAHDTGLMHIAAALKKQVIAIWGSTTPSFGMTPYYGKNFLQRNTPPYDDIQVHKLWCR
;
A
#
# COMPACT_ATOMS: atom_id res chain seq x y z
N MET A 1 25.79 -4.90 8.80
CA MET A 1 25.60 -4.72 7.35
C MET A 1 24.65 -3.55 7.11
N LYS A 2 25.03 -2.61 6.22
CA LYS A 2 24.23 -1.42 5.91
C LYS A 2 23.57 -1.56 4.54
N PHE A 3 22.25 -1.51 4.51
CA PHE A 3 21.43 -1.70 3.32
C PHE A 3 20.76 -0.39 2.89
N LEU A 4 20.77 -0.10 1.58
CA LEU A 4 19.94 0.94 0.98
C LEU A 4 18.75 0.28 0.27
N ILE A 5 17.56 0.39 0.84
CA ILE A 5 16.31 -0.02 0.20
C ILE A 5 15.78 1.14 -0.65
N ILE A 6 15.44 0.87 -1.91
CA ILE A 6 14.94 1.91 -2.82
C ILE A 6 13.51 1.63 -3.25
N ARG A 7 12.57 2.50 -2.84
CA ARG A 7 11.21 2.55 -3.38
C ARG A 7 10.70 3.99 -3.40
N PHE A 8 10.62 4.61 -4.57
CA PHE A 8 10.28 6.03 -4.70
C PHE A 8 8.80 6.34 -4.51
N SER A 9 7.90 5.44 -4.94
CA SER A 9 6.44 5.62 -5.03
C SER A 9 5.79 4.29 -5.43
N SER A 10 4.46 4.07 -5.42
CA SER A 10 3.44 4.93 -4.83
C SER A 10 3.09 4.45 -3.41
N ILE A 11 2.08 5.03 -2.75
CA ILE A 11 1.71 4.67 -1.36
C ILE A 11 1.55 3.15 -1.21
N GLY A 12 0.70 2.51 -2.02
CA GLY A 12 0.46 1.07 -1.93
C GLY A 12 1.73 0.24 -2.16
N ASP A 13 2.50 0.60 -3.20
CA ASP A 13 3.76 -0.09 -3.49
C ASP A 13 4.81 0.07 -2.37
N ILE A 14 4.81 1.21 -1.66
CA ILE A 14 5.69 1.45 -0.52
C ILE A 14 5.27 0.55 0.64
N VAL A 15 3.98 0.48 0.96
CA VAL A 15 3.45 -0.41 2.00
C VAL A 15 3.78 -1.88 1.71
N LEU A 16 3.73 -2.29 0.44
CA LEU A 16 4.11 -3.63 0.00
C LEU A 16 5.59 -3.98 0.24
N THR A 17 6.47 -3.00 0.52
CA THR A 17 7.88 -3.25 0.87
C THR A 17 8.10 -3.54 2.36
N THR A 18 7.12 -3.26 3.22
CA THR A 18 7.29 -3.36 4.68
C THR A 18 7.68 -4.75 5.18
N PRO A 19 7.22 -5.87 4.59
CA PRO A 19 7.70 -7.20 4.99
C PRO A 19 9.20 -7.40 4.73
N VAL A 20 9.73 -6.85 3.62
CA VAL A 20 11.18 -6.92 3.33
C VAL A 20 11.97 -6.16 4.38
N VAL A 21 11.55 -4.92 4.69
CA VAL A 21 12.18 -4.07 5.70
C VAL A 21 12.20 -4.76 7.06
N ARG A 22 11.04 -5.26 7.51
CA ARG A 22 10.91 -5.96 8.80
C ARG A 22 11.73 -7.24 8.86
N CYS A 23 11.60 -8.12 7.86
CA CYS A 23 12.31 -9.39 7.82
C CYS A 23 13.81 -9.19 7.78
N LEU A 24 14.31 -8.25 6.96
CA LEU A 24 15.73 -7.92 6.87
C LEU A 24 16.25 -7.41 8.23
N LYS A 25 15.53 -6.46 8.86
CA LYS A 25 15.91 -5.90 10.17
C LYS A 25 15.94 -6.93 11.28
N LYS A 26 15.01 -7.89 11.27
CA LYS A 26 14.88 -8.90 12.34
C LYS A 26 15.78 -10.13 12.15
N GLN A 27 16.10 -10.48 10.90
CA GLN A 27 16.78 -11.75 10.61
C GLN A 27 18.25 -11.60 10.27
N VAL A 28 18.70 -10.39 9.91
CA VAL A 28 20.14 -10.12 9.70
C VAL A 28 20.69 -9.42 10.93
N PRO A 29 21.67 -10.03 11.63
CA PRO A 29 22.29 -9.42 12.80
C PRO A 29 22.86 -8.03 12.49
N ASP A 30 22.59 -7.06 13.35
CA ASP A 30 23.09 -5.68 13.26
C ASP A 30 22.80 -5.01 11.91
N ALA A 31 21.68 -5.36 11.26
CA ALA A 31 21.27 -4.72 10.02
C ALA A 31 20.95 -3.23 10.25
N ILE A 32 21.60 -2.37 9.47
CA ILE A 32 21.31 -0.93 9.40
C ILE A 32 20.56 -0.71 8.08
N ILE A 33 19.31 -0.23 8.19
CA ILE A 33 18.42 -0.07 7.03
C ILE A 33 18.19 1.41 6.75
N HIS A 34 18.70 1.86 5.61
CA HIS A 34 18.36 3.15 5.04
C HIS A 34 17.35 2.99 3.91
N TYR A 35 16.45 3.96 3.79
CA TYR A 35 15.38 3.90 2.80
C TYR A 35 15.38 5.15 1.91
N LEU A 36 15.49 4.98 0.59
CA LEU A 36 15.47 6.07 -0.39
C LEU A 36 14.07 6.18 -1.02
N ILE A 37 13.44 7.33 -0.82
CA ILE A 37 12.04 7.59 -1.14
C ILE A 37 11.85 8.99 -1.73
N LYS A 38 10.74 9.25 -2.44
CA LYS A 38 10.37 10.63 -2.79
C LYS A 38 9.85 11.40 -1.57
N PRO A 39 10.15 12.72 -1.46
CA PRO A 39 9.78 13.52 -0.29
C PRO A 39 8.30 13.39 0.10
N GLN A 40 7.39 13.49 -0.89
CA GLN A 40 5.94 13.44 -0.64
C GLN A 40 5.41 12.09 -0.12
N PHE A 41 6.19 11.04 -0.18
CA PHE A 41 5.81 9.71 0.31
C PHE A 41 6.56 9.30 1.58
N LYS A 42 7.51 10.11 2.08
CA LYS A 42 8.31 9.81 3.27
C LYS A 42 7.41 9.53 4.48
N MET A 43 6.35 10.31 4.64
CA MET A 43 5.37 10.15 5.71
C MET A 43 4.81 8.72 5.82
N VAL A 44 4.66 7.99 4.70
CA VAL A 44 4.11 6.62 4.69
C VAL A 44 4.94 5.65 5.52
N MET A 45 6.26 5.86 5.56
CA MET A 45 7.22 4.97 6.21
C MET A 45 7.93 5.61 7.41
N GLU A 46 7.79 6.91 7.62
CA GLU A 46 8.52 7.63 8.68
C GLU A 46 8.28 7.06 10.07
N PRO A 47 7.07 6.59 10.43
CA PRO A 47 6.84 5.95 11.72
C PRO A 47 7.33 4.50 11.83
N ASN A 48 7.94 3.94 10.78
CA ASN A 48 8.36 2.54 10.76
C ASN A 48 9.62 2.32 11.60
N PRO A 49 9.55 1.55 12.71
CA PRO A 49 10.67 1.39 13.65
C PRO A 49 11.82 0.50 13.10
N TYR A 50 11.63 -0.11 11.93
CA TYR A 50 12.63 -0.97 11.29
C TYR A 50 13.53 -0.22 10.31
N ILE A 51 13.34 1.10 10.14
CA ILE A 51 14.16 1.96 9.27
C ILE A 51 15.00 2.89 10.13
N ASP A 52 16.30 2.81 9.98
CA ASP A 52 17.24 3.61 10.77
C ASP A 52 17.43 5.03 10.20
N LYS A 53 17.38 5.18 8.87
CA LYS A 53 17.53 6.49 8.22
C LYS A 53 16.80 6.59 6.88
N PHE A 54 16.23 7.77 6.64
CA PHE A 54 15.62 8.09 5.35
C PHE A 54 16.51 9.00 4.51
N HIS A 55 16.57 8.68 3.22
CA HIS A 55 17.08 9.56 2.18
C HIS A 55 15.93 9.94 1.24
N VAL A 56 15.90 11.18 0.81
CA VAL A 56 14.87 11.65 -0.12
C VAL A 56 15.47 11.90 -1.49
N LEU A 57 14.69 11.56 -2.51
CA LEU A 57 15.05 11.87 -3.89
C LEU A 57 15.07 13.39 -4.07
N GLN A 58 16.25 13.94 -4.33
CA GLN A 58 16.48 15.38 -4.49
C GLN A 58 16.44 15.79 -5.97
N GLN A 59 16.24 17.09 -6.22
CA GLN A 59 16.40 17.66 -7.56
C GLN A 59 17.88 17.75 -7.95
N ASP A 60 18.74 18.15 -7.01
CA ASP A 60 20.18 18.07 -7.15
C ASP A 60 20.65 16.62 -7.02
N TRP A 61 20.86 16.02 -8.19
CA TRP A 61 21.26 14.63 -8.31
C TRP A 61 22.65 14.36 -7.73
N ASP A 62 23.61 15.24 -8.01
CA ASP A 62 25.01 15.02 -7.65
C ASP A 62 25.19 15.13 -6.15
N LYS A 63 24.59 16.14 -5.54
CA LYS A 63 24.54 16.29 -4.08
C LYS A 63 23.92 15.07 -3.40
N MET A 64 22.79 14.57 -3.90
CA MET A 64 22.13 13.38 -3.35
C MET A 64 23.05 12.14 -3.46
N ILE A 65 23.72 11.98 -4.60
CA ILE A 65 24.65 10.83 -4.79
C ILE A 65 25.84 10.92 -3.85
N ASP A 66 26.40 12.12 -3.63
CA ASP A 66 27.53 12.28 -2.72
C ASP A 66 27.10 12.04 -1.26
N GLU A 67 25.92 12.48 -0.86
CA GLU A 67 25.32 12.13 0.44
C GLU A 67 25.14 10.60 0.59
N LEU A 68 24.68 9.91 -0.46
CA LEU A 68 24.52 8.46 -0.43
C LEU A 68 25.85 7.71 -0.41
N LYS A 69 26.89 8.19 -1.12
CA LYS A 69 28.25 7.60 -1.08
C LYS A 69 28.89 7.72 0.30
N ALA A 70 28.69 8.87 0.98
CA ALA A 70 29.21 9.09 2.31
C ALA A 70 28.63 8.14 3.38
N GLU A 71 27.52 7.47 3.07
CA GLU A 71 26.92 6.47 3.96
C GLU A 71 27.62 5.10 3.91
N GLU A 72 28.43 4.82 2.90
CA GLU A 72 29.18 3.57 2.76
C GLU A 72 28.30 2.32 2.88
N PHE A 73 27.32 2.19 1.97
CA PHE A 73 26.43 1.03 1.92
C PHE A 73 27.17 -0.24 1.52
N ASP A 74 26.83 -1.36 2.18
CA ASP A 74 27.28 -2.69 1.76
C ASP A 74 26.45 -3.22 0.59
N TYR A 75 25.12 -2.96 0.59
CA TYR A 75 24.20 -3.52 -0.39
C TYR A 75 23.06 -2.56 -0.74
N ILE A 76 22.55 -2.71 -1.97
CA ILE A 76 21.32 -2.03 -2.43
C ILE A 76 20.24 -3.07 -2.67
N ILE A 77 19.05 -2.85 -2.10
CA ILE A 77 17.83 -3.61 -2.34
C ILE A 77 16.88 -2.74 -3.17
N ASP A 78 16.84 -2.98 -4.49
CA ASP A 78 16.08 -2.16 -5.43
C ASP A 78 14.68 -2.73 -5.66
N LEU A 79 13.72 -2.25 -4.87
CA LEU A 79 12.29 -2.61 -4.95
C LEU A 79 11.49 -1.68 -5.89
N HIS A 80 12.16 -0.79 -6.62
CA HIS A 80 11.54 0.08 -7.61
C HIS A 80 11.89 -0.29 -9.05
N HIS A 81 13.16 -0.63 -9.29
CA HIS A 81 13.73 -1.17 -10.53
C HIS A 81 13.35 -0.36 -11.79
N ASN A 82 13.83 0.89 -11.87
CA ASN A 82 13.64 1.77 -13.02
C ASN A 82 14.95 2.46 -13.43
N LEU A 83 14.93 3.33 -14.45
CA LEU A 83 16.12 4.06 -14.92
C LEU A 83 16.78 4.92 -13.83
N ARG A 84 16.00 5.50 -12.90
CA ARG A 84 16.55 6.31 -11.81
C ARG A 84 17.29 5.43 -10.81
N THR A 85 16.72 4.28 -10.41
CA THR A 85 17.40 3.35 -9.51
C THR A 85 18.64 2.74 -10.15
N MET A 86 18.62 2.52 -11.46
CA MET A 86 19.80 2.07 -12.21
C MET A 86 20.94 3.10 -12.15
N ARG A 87 20.62 4.41 -12.26
CA ARG A 87 21.62 5.49 -12.09
C ARG A 87 22.19 5.50 -10.66
N VAL A 88 21.36 5.34 -9.62
CA VAL A 88 21.83 5.23 -8.22
C VAL A 88 22.80 4.04 -8.08
N LYS A 89 22.40 2.84 -8.54
CA LYS A 89 23.23 1.64 -8.47
C LYS A 89 24.57 1.84 -9.18
N LYS A 90 24.56 2.43 -10.38
CA LYS A 90 25.80 2.72 -11.14
C LYS A 90 26.70 3.72 -10.42
N ALA A 91 26.13 4.70 -9.72
CA ALA A 91 26.88 5.73 -9.00
C ALA A 91 27.52 5.20 -7.70
N LEU A 92 26.81 4.37 -6.96
CA LEU A 92 27.28 3.82 -5.68
C LEU A 92 28.23 2.64 -5.85
N LYS A 93 28.12 1.88 -6.95
CA LYS A 93 29.02 0.74 -7.30
C LYS A 93 29.10 -0.35 -6.22
N VAL A 94 28.03 -0.56 -5.46
CA VAL A 94 27.93 -1.66 -4.49
C VAL A 94 26.99 -2.76 -5.03
N PRO A 95 27.12 -4.02 -4.53
CA PRO A 95 26.22 -5.10 -4.93
C PRO A 95 24.76 -4.72 -4.78
N ALA A 96 23.95 -5.02 -5.80
CA ALA A 96 22.55 -4.59 -5.86
C ALA A 96 21.62 -5.73 -6.30
N PHE A 97 20.57 -5.95 -5.53
CA PHE A 97 19.55 -6.95 -5.77
C PHE A 97 18.26 -6.26 -6.21
N SER A 98 17.71 -6.67 -7.34
CA SER A 98 16.51 -6.06 -7.91
C SER A 98 15.43 -7.10 -8.14
N PHE A 99 14.18 -6.79 -7.76
CA PHE A 99 13.08 -7.72 -7.98
C PHE A 99 12.71 -7.84 -9.46
N ASN A 100 12.17 -9.00 -9.83
CA ASN A 100 11.65 -9.22 -11.18
C ASN A 100 10.27 -8.53 -11.33
N LYS A 101 10.17 -7.60 -12.27
CA LYS A 101 8.93 -6.86 -12.56
C LYS A 101 7.89 -7.66 -13.35
N LEU A 102 8.29 -8.77 -13.95
CA LEU A 102 7.44 -9.55 -14.86
C LEU A 102 6.88 -8.70 -16.00
N ASN A 103 7.72 -7.85 -16.61
CA ASN A 103 7.29 -6.92 -17.64
C ASN A 103 6.86 -7.65 -18.93
N ILE A 104 7.52 -8.76 -19.28
CA ILE A 104 7.20 -9.57 -20.46
C ILE A 104 5.86 -10.28 -20.23
N GLU A 105 5.69 -10.92 -19.08
CA GLU A 105 4.48 -11.64 -18.70
C GLU A 105 3.27 -10.68 -18.65
N LYS A 106 3.45 -9.48 -18.09
CA LYS A 106 2.43 -8.42 -18.11
C LYS A 106 2.09 -7.97 -19.52
N LEU A 107 3.10 -7.80 -20.39
CA LEU A 107 2.89 -7.41 -21.77
C LEU A 107 2.08 -8.47 -22.53
N VAL A 108 2.46 -9.74 -22.41
CA VAL A 108 1.75 -10.88 -23.00
C VAL A 108 0.30 -10.92 -22.50
N PHE A 109 0.10 -10.79 -21.18
CA PHE A 109 -1.24 -10.81 -20.60
C PHE A 109 -2.13 -9.66 -21.10
N VAL A 110 -1.58 -8.43 -21.17
CA VAL A 110 -2.35 -7.24 -21.59
C VAL A 110 -2.60 -7.25 -23.10
N LYS A 111 -1.59 -7.57 -23.92
CA LYS A 111 -1.67 -7.49 -25.39
C LYS A 111 -2.32 -8.71 -26.01
N LEU A 112 -1.92 -9.91 -25.58
CA LEU A 112 -2.39 -11.17 -26.15
C LEU A 112 -3.54 -11.81 -25.37
N LYS A 113 -3.92 -11.23 -24.21
CA LYS A 113 -4.95 -11.76 -23.31
C LYS A 113 -4.62 -13.16 -22.76
N TRP A 114 -3.37 -13.61 -22.88
CA TRP A 114 -2.90 -14.87 -22.31
C TRP A 114 -2.35 -14.63 -20.89
N ASN A 115 -2.98 -15.27 -19.92
CA ASN A 115 -2.54 -15.16 -18.52
C ASN A 115 -1.35 -16.09 -18.26
N VAL A 116 -0.15 -15.58 -18.52
CA VAL A 116 1.14 -16.24 -18.22
C VAL A 116 1.75 -15.71 -16.90
N MET A 117 0.98 -14.95 -16.13
CA MET A 117 1.43 -14.43 -14.84
C MET A 117 1.62 -15.57 -13.83
N PRO A 118 2.77 -15.63 -13.12
CA PRO A 118 2.94 -16.59 -12.05
C PRO A 118 1.99 -16.27 -10.90
N LYS A 119 1.50 -17.33 -10.22
CA LYS A 119 0.65 -17.19 -9.02
C LYS A 119 1.49 -16.84 -7.79
N VAL A 120 2.31 -15.79 -7.89
CA VAL A 120 3.22 -15.33 -6.83
C VAL A 120 2.90 -13.89 -6.50
N HIS A 121 2.73 -13.60 -5.22
CA HIS A 121 2.47 -12.22 -4.76
C HIS A 121 3.72 -11.34 -4.95
N ILE A 122 3.53 -10.04 -5.16
CA ILE A 122 4.64 -9.11 -5.35
C ILE A 122 5.57 -9.06 -4.12
N ILE A 123 5.03 -9.27 -2.93
CA ILE A 123 5.81 -9.32 -1.68
C ILE A 123 6.80 -10.49 -1.71
N ASP A 124 6.40 -11.66 -2.20
CA ASP A 124 7.31 -12.81 -2.30
C ASP A 124 8.44 -12.52 -3.28
N ARG A 125 8.15 -11.88 -4.42
CA ARG A 125 9.18 -11.40 -5.37
C ARG A 125 10.08 -10.31 -4.79
N TYR A 126 9.57 -9.49 -3.87
CA TYR A 126 10.40 -8.54 -3.14
C TYR A 126 11.32 -9.26 -2.14
N LEU A 127 10.82 -10.24 -1.42
CA LEU A 127 11.61 -11.04 -0.47
C LEU A 127 12.72 -11.87 -1.16
N GLU A 128 12.52 -12.28 -2.41
CA GLU A 128 13.59 -12.91 -3.21
C GLU A 128 14.86 -12.06 -3.29
N THR A 129 14.74 -10.72 -3.25
CA THR A 129 15.90 -9.82 -3.30
C THR A 129 16.79 -9.88 -2.07
N VAL A 130 16.30 -10.44 -0.98
CA VAL A 130 17.03 -10.56 0.30
C VAL A 130 17.29 -12.01 0.72
N ALA A 131 16.87 -12.98 -0.11
CA ALA A 131 17.03 -14.41 0.18
C ALA A 131 18.49 -14.84 0.35
N SER A 132 19.43 -14.22 -0.38
CA SER A 132 20.87 -14.51 -0.27
C SER A 132 21.46 -14.15 1.09
N PHE A 133 20.77 -13.36 1.90
CA PHE A 133 21.15 -13.02 3.28
C PHE A 133 20.51 -13.96 4.32
N GLY A 134 19.90 -15.07 3.89
CA GLY A 134 19.18 -15.98 4.76
C GLY A 134 17.81 -15.46 5.24
N VAL A 135 17.32 -14.40 4.60
CA VAL A 135 16.03 -13.76 4.99
C VAL A 135 14.86 -14.49 4.34
N HIS A 136 13.90 -14.85 5.16
CA HIS A 136 12.67 -15.53 4.76
C HIS A 136 11.42 -14.73 5.15
N ASN A 137 10.32 -15.00 4.46
CA ASN A 137 9.02 -14.45 4.80
C ASN A 137 8.59 -14.93 6.19
N ASP A 138 8.40 -14.01 7.14
CA ASP A 138 7.96 -14.34 8.50
C ASP A 138 6.45 -14.67 8.61
N GLY A 139 5.70 -14.49 7.54
CA GLY A 139 4.27 -14.79 7.49
C GLY A 139 3.37 -13.80 8.24
N GLU A 140 3.90 -12.68 8.73
CA GLU A 140 3.13 -11.68 9.49
C GLU A 140 2.42 -10.64 8.61
N GLY A 141 2.61 -10.72 7.28
CA GLY A 141 1.99 -9.80 6.32
C GLY A 141 2.66 -8.43 6.28
N MET A 142 1.91 -7.43 5.87
CA MET A 142 2.37 -6.04 5.79
C MET A 142 2.25 -5.31 7.13
N ASP A 143 3.01 -4.21 7.27
CA ASP A 143 2.95 -3.27 8.39
C ASP A 143 2.50 -1.89 7.92
N TYR A 144 1.81 -1.18 8.80
CA TYR A 144 1.59 0.25 8.70
C TYR A 144 1.52 0.85 10.11
N PHE A 145 2.31 1.86 10.37
CA PHE A 145 2.43 2.48 11.68
C PHE A 145 1.77 3.85 11.65
N ILE A 146 0.81 4.06 12.54
CA ILE A 146 0.08 5.33 12.69
C ILE A 146 0.68 6.06 13.89
N PRO A 147 1.20 7.30 13.72
CA PRO A 147 1.66 8.10 14.85
C PRO A 147 0.53 8.33 15.86
N GLY A 148 0.88 8.37 17.15
CA GLY A 148 -0.12 8.57 18.21
C GLY A 148 -0.90 9.89 18.09
N SER A 149 -0.24 10.94 17.55
CA SER A 149 -0.82 12.26 17.27
C SER A 149 -1.82 12.27 16.11
N GLU A 150 -1.80 11.26 15.25
CA GLU A 150 -2.65 11.14 14.06
C GLU A 150 -3.85 10.19 14.28
N LYS A 151 -4.13 9.83 15.54
CA LYS A 151 -5.33 9.08 15.89
C LYS A 151 -6.55 10.00 15.87
N VAL A 152 -7.63 9.53 15.25
CA VAL A 152 -8.88 10.27 15.13
C VAL A 152 -9.78 9.95 16.32
N PRO A 153 -10.07 10.92 17.21
CA PRO A 153 -11.05 10.75 18.26
C PRO A 153 -12.45 10.50 17.71
N LEU A 154 -13.27 9.72 18.38
CA LEU A 154 -14.66 9.48 17.95
C LEU A 154 -15.47 10.78 17.83
N ASN A 155 -15.15 11.81 18.63
CA ASN A 155 -15.83 13.11 18.56
C ASN A 155 -15.60 13.88 17.26
N ASP A 156 -14.58 13.51 16.47
CA ASP A 156 -14.27 14.14 15.18
C ASP A 156 -15.06 13.52 14.01
N ILE A 157 -15.85 12.47 14.29
CA ILE A 157 -16.78 11.86 13.35
C ILE A 157 -18.23 11.95 13.86
N PRO A 158 -19.25 11.86 12.98
CA PRO A 158 -20.63 11.96 13.40
C PRO A 158 -21.03 10.90 14.43
N ALA A 159 -21.81 11.28 15.44
CA ALA A 159 -22.25 10.40 16.52
C ALA A 159 -22.96 9.12 16.03
N SER A 160 -23.65 9.18 14.88
CA SER A 160 -24.26 8.02 14.24
C SER A 160 -23.28 6.92 13.84
N HIS A 161 -21.97 7.23 13.78
CA HIS A 161 -20.90 6.30 13.41
C HIS A 161 -20.13 5.73 14.61
N HIS A 162 -20.37 6.24 15.84
CA HIS A 162 -19.62 5.84 17.04
C HIS A 162 -19.81 4.35 17.41
N ALA A 163 -20.97 3.75 17.10
CA ALA A 163 -21.22 2.32 17.31
C ALA A 163 -20.52 1.40 16.29
N GLY A 164 -19.80 2.01 15.34
CA GLY A 164 -19.02 1.33 14.30
C GLY A 164 -19.52 1.68 12.90
N PHE A 165 -18.63 1.57 11.92
CA PHE A 165 -18.87 1.96 10.53
C PHE A 165 -18.09 1.09 9.55
N ILE A 166 -18.47 1.18 8.29
CA ILE A 166 -17.75 0.62 7.13
C ILE A 166 -17.02 1.78 6.44
N SER A 167 -15.74 1.58 6.11
CA SER A 167 -15.01 2.55 5.29
C SER A 167 -15.13 2.20 3.81
N ILE A 168 -15.46 3.18 2.97
CA ILE A 168 -15.42 3.05 1.50
C ILE A 168 -14.37 4.03 0.96
N VAL A 169 -13.35 3.51 0.28
CA VAL A 169 -12.32 4.33 -0.36
C VAL A 169 -12.81 4.74 -1.74
N VAL A 170 -13.09 6.03 -1.93
CA VAL A 170 -13.64 6.60 -3.17
C VAL A 170 -12.57 6.78 -4.23
N GLY A 171 -11.36 7.22 -3.82
CA GLY A 171 -10.28 7.57 -4.72
C GLY A 171 -9.52 6.39 -5.32
N ALA A 172 -8.93 6.62 -6.49
CA ALA A 172 -7.88 5.80 -7.09
C ALA A 172 -7.02 6.66 -8.03
N SER A 173 -5.75 6.27 -8.22
CA SER A 173 -4.79 7.00 -9.07
C SER A 173 -5.22 7.14 -10.54
N PHE A 174 -6.09 6.27 -11.03
CA PHE A 174 -6.62 6.29 -12.39
C PHE A 174 -8.13 6.15 -12.38
N TYR A 175 -8.82 6.94 -13.19
CA TYR A 175 -10.27 6.88 -13.35
C TYR A 175 -10.77 5.46 -13.69
N THR A 176 -10.04 4.74 -14.53
CA THR A 176 -10.37 3.37 -14.93
C THR A 176 -10.32 2.34 -13.81
N LYS A 177 -9.75 2.68 -12.65
CA LYS A 177 -9.76 1.85 -11.43
C LYS A 177 -10.98 2.11 -10.55
N LYS A 178 -11.63 3.29 -10.71
CA LYS A 178 -12.76 3.72 -9.85
C LYS A 178 -14.07 3.05 -10.27
N LEU A 179 -14.89 2.73 -9.28
CA LEU A 179 -16.28 2.42 -9.49
C LEU A 179 -17.03 3.74 -9.76
N PRO A 180 -17.91 3.81 -10.78
CA PRO A 180 -18.67 5.03 -11.06
C PRO A 180 -19.52 5.48 -9.85
N VAL A 181 -19.68 6.81 -9.69
CA VAL A 181 -20.41 7.43 -8.56
C VAL A 181 -21.79 6.80 -8.36
N TYR A 182 -22.58 6.59 -9.43
CA TYR A 182 -23.91 6.00 -9.31
C TYR A 182 -23.88 4.56 -8.74
N LYS A 183 -22.82 3.79 -9.02
CA LYS A 183 -22.63 2.45 -8.46
C LYS A 183 -22.26 2.51 -6.98
N LEU A 184 -21.44 3.48 -6.57
CA LEU A 184 -21.14 3.71 -5.15
C LEU A 184 -22.39 4.19 -4.40
N GLN A 185 -23.23 5.02 -5.03
CA GLN A 185 -24.55 5.41 -4.48
C GLN A 185 -25.47 4.20 -4.29
N GLU A 186 -25.56 3.33 -5.30
CA GLU A 186 -26.33 2.07 -5.23
C GLU A 186 -25.83 1.18 -4.09
N LEU A 187 -24.50 1.03 -3.97
CA LEU A 187 -23.88 0.27 -2.88
C LEU A 187 -24.21 0.87 -1.51
N CYS A 188 -24.07 2.19 -1.35
CA CYS A 188 -24.41 2.89 -0.10
C CYS A 188 -25.89 2.72 0.29
N ARG A 189 -26.82 2.70 -0.68
CA ARG A 189 -28.25 2.44 -0.37
C ARG A 189 -28.47 1.03 0.16
N LYS A 190 -27.76 0.04 -0.39
CA LYS A 190 -27.90 -1.39 -0.01
C LYS A 190 -27.26 -1.74 1.33
N ILE A 191 -26.22 -1.03 1.73
CA ILE A 191 -25.53 -1.27 3.00
C ILE A 191 -26.39 -0.71 4.14
N ASN A 192 -26.84 -1.58 5.03
CA ASN A 192 -27.59 -1.17 6.24
C ASN A 192 -26.63 -0.98 7.42
N HIS A 193 -25.65 -0.08 7.29
CA HIS A 193 -24.66 0.26 8.32
C HIS A 193 -24.09 1.66 8.07
N PRO A 194 -23.65 2.41 9.10
CA PRO A 194 -22.96 3.68 8.90
C PRO A 194 -21.74 3.54 8.01
N ILE A 195 -21.51 4.51 7.14
CA ILE A 195 -20.45 4.51 6.13
C ILE A 195 -19.62 5.79 6.25
N ILE A 196 -18.30 5.65 6.25
CA ILE A 196 -17.36 6.77 6.07
C ILE A 196 -16.70 6.64 4.71
N LEU A 197 -16.85 7.68 3.87
CA LEU A 197 -16.17 7.78 2.59
C LEU A 197 -14.79 8.39 2.80
N LEU A 198 -13.74 7.70 2.34
CA LEU A 198 -12.36 8.12 2.43
C LEU A 198 -11.79 8.43 1.04
N GLY A 199 -11.06 9.52 0.94
CA GLY A 199 -10.43 9.98 -0.29
C GLY A 199 -9.61 11.24 -0.06
N ALA A 200 -8.80 11.62 -1.05
CA ALA A 200 -8.08 12.89 -1.02
C ALA A 200 -9.03 14.08 -1.28
N LYS A 201 -8.48 15.29 -1.24
CA LYS A 201 -9.25 16.52 -1.46
C LYS A 201 -9.90 16.56 -2.85
N ASP A 202 -9.27 15.97 -3.83
CA ASP A 202 -9.76 15.92 -5.22
C ASP A 202 -11.03 15.06 -5.36
N GLU A 203 -11.26 14.11 -4.43
CA GLU A 203 -12.46 13.29 -4.39
C GLU A 203 -13.60 13.89 -3.54
N ALA A 204 -13.43 15.09 -2.97
CA ALA A 204 -14.43 15.68 -2.08
C ALA A 204 -15.80 15.90 -2.75
N ALA A 205 -15.82 16.31 -4.03
CA ALA A 205 -17.05 16.51 -4.79
C ALA A 205 -17.74 15.17 -5.13
N GLU A 206 -16.97 14.15 -5.54
CA GLU A 206 -17.50 12.80 -5.77
C GLU A 206 -18.06 12.22 -4.46
N GLY A 207 -17.33 12.39 -3.35
CA GLY A 207 -17.77 11.98 -2.02
C GLY A 207 -19.07 12.65 -1.59
N ALA A 208 -19.24 13.96 -1.85
CA ALA A 208 -20.49 14.67 -1.58
C ALA A 208 -21.66 14.13 -2.41
N ALA A 209 -21.43 13.87 -3.70
CA ALA A 209 -22.44 13.26 -4.57
C ALA A 209 -22.84 11.85 -4.10
N ILE A 210 -21.88 11.05 -3.61
CA ILE A 210 -22.19 9.72 -3.06
C ILE A 210 -22.96 9.84 -1.75
N ALA A 211 -22.56 10.72 -0.84
CA ALA A 211 -23.19 10.89 0.48
C ALA A 211 -24.61 11.45 0.39
N SER A 212 -24.98 12.13 -0.71
CA SER A 212 -26.33 12.70 -0.89
C SER A 212 -27.46 11.67 -0.88
N VAL A 213 -27.16 10.38 -1.05
CA VAL A 213 -28.18 9.30 -1.03
C VAL A 213 -28.79 9.07 0.36
N ASP A 214 -27.99 9.36 1.41
CA ASP A 214 -28.40 9.27 2.82
C ASP A 214 -27.34 10.01 3.68
N PRO A 215 -27.47 11.34 3.88
CA PRO A 215 -26.46 12.15 4.58
C PRO A 215 -26.29 11.82 6.06
N VAL A 216 -27.20 11.10 6.69
CA VAL A 216 -27.06 10.66 8.09
C VAL A 216 -26.23 9.39 8.19
N LYS A 217 -26.42 8.47 7.25
CA LYS A 217 -25.72 7.18 7.21
C LYS A 217 -24.35 7.27 6.53
N VAL A 218 -24.18 8.14 5.53
CA VAL A 218 -22.98 8.24 4.71
C VAL A 218 -22.24 9.55 4.99
N TYR A 219 -21.18 9.47 5.76
CA TYR A 219 -20.33 10.62 6.07
C TYR A 219 -19.24 10.80 5.02
N ASN A 220 -19.22 11.96 4.36
CA ASN A 220 -18.14 12.30 3.43
C ASN A 220 -16.94 12.86 4.21
N ALA A 221 -15.89 12.06 4.34
CA ALA A 221 -14.61 12.41 4.96
C ALA A 221 -13.51 12.71 3.93
N CYS A 222 -13.81 12.70 2.62
CA CYS A 222 -12.83 12.98 1.58
C CYS A 222 -12.21 14.38 1.74
N GLY A 223 -10.88 14.43 1.83
CA GLY A 223 -10.12 15.66 2.00
C GLY A 223 -10.15 16.31 3.38
N LYS A 224 -10.81 15.69 4.37
CA LYS A 224 -10.90 16.22 5.73
C LYS A 224 -9.82 15.69 6.67
N PHE A 225 -9.23 14.58 6.35
CA PHE A 225 -8.24 13.86 7.16
C PHE A 225 -6.95 13.65 6.38
N SER A 226 -5.82 13.66 7.07
CA SER A 226 -4.52 13.28 6.54
C SER A 226 -4.51 11.80 6.12
N LEU A 227 -3.43 11.33 5.50
CA LEU A 227 -3.28 9.92 5.17
C LEU A 227 -3.26 9.04 6.44
N HIS A 228 -2.56 9.49 7.50
CA HIS A 228 -2.49 8.74 8.76
C HIS A 228 -3.83 8.74 9.50
N GLU A 229 -4.51 9.86 9.56
CA GLU A 229 -5.86 9.96 10.13
C GLU A 229 -6.86 9.11 9.35
N SER A 230 -6.83 9.17 8.00
CA SER A 230 -7.63 8.28 7.15
C SER A 230 -7.32 6.80 7.41
N SER A 231 -6.05 6.48 7.65
CA SER A 231 -5.62 5.12 8.02
C SER A 231 -6.11 4.73 9.41
N ASP A 232 -6.22 5.68 10.34
CA ASP A 232 -6.80 5.42 11.65
C ASP A 232 -8.30 5.19 11.58
N LEU A 233 -9.03 5.90 10.73
CA LEU A 233 -10.44 5.61 10.43
C LEU A 233 -10.60 4.21 9.81
N VAL A 234 -9.70 3.81 8.90
CA VAL A 234 -9.62 2.44 8.40
C VAL A 234 -9.42 1.44 9.54
N ARG A 235 -8.50 1.70 10.46
CA ARG A 235 -8.24 0.85 11.64
C ARG A 235 -9.47 0.70 12.53
N GLN A 236 -10.26 1.76 12.69
CA GLN A 236 -11.49 1.77 13.50
C GLN A 236 -12.68 1.10 12.78
N SER A 237 -12.67 1.00 11.45
CA SER A 237 -13.78 0.45 10.68
C SER A 237 -13.98 -1.06 10.91
N LYS A 238 -15.21 -1.55 10.74
CA LYS A 238 -15.53 -2.99 10.78
C LYS A 238 -15.11 -3.71 9.51
N LEU A 239 -15.24 -3.03 8.37
CA LEU A 239 -14.93 -3.55 7.04
C LEU A 239 -14.43 -2.40 6.17
N VAL A 240 -13.56 -2.68 5.22
CA VAL A 240 -13.08 -1.72 4.24
C VAL A 240 -13.48 -2.17 2.83
N ILE A 241 -14.12 -1.30 2.09
CA ILE A 241 -14.36 -1.50 0.66
C ILE A 241 -13.45 -0.53 -0.09
N ALA A 242 -12.58 -1.04 -0.93
CA ALA A 242 -11.58 -0.21 -1.59
C ALA A 242 -11.31 -0.66 -3.03
N HIS A 243 -10.97 0.30 -3.89
CA HIS A 243 -10.34 0.02 -5.17
C HIS A 243 -8.89 -0.41 -4.98
N ASP A 244 -8.21 -0.82 -6.05
CA ASP A 244 -6.75 -1.06 -6.08
C ASP A 244 -5.99 0.25 -5.83
N THR A 245 -5.79 0.59 -4.55
CA THR A 245 -5.24 1.86 -4.07
C THR A 245 -4.31 1.69 -2.87
N GLY A 246 -3.65 2.78 -2.48
CA GLY A 246 -2.80 2.81 -1.28
C GLY A 246 -3.54 2.41 -0.01
N LEU A 247 -4.76 2.93 0.21
CA LEU A 247 -5.57 2.62 1.41
C LEU A 247 -6.03 1.15 1.45
N MET A 248 -6.18 0.47 0.31
CA MET A 248 -6.43 -0.98 0.27
C MET A 248 -5.28 -1.75 0.92
N HIS A 249 -4.04 -1.41 0.56
CA HIS A 249 -2.85 -2.06 1.12
C HIS A 249 -2.64 -1.68 2.59
N ILE A 250 -2.91 -0.42 2.96
CA ILE A 250 -2.88 0.03 4.36
C ILE A 250 -3.93 -0.73 5.18
N ALA A 251 -5.14 -0.91 4.68
CA ALA A 251 -6.18 -1.67 5.37
C ALA A 251 -5.73 -3.12 5.64
N ALA A 252 -5.12 -3.77 4.66
CA ALA A 252 -4.58 -5.12 4.82
C ALA A 252 -3.39 -5.15 5.81
N ALA A 253 -2.53 -4.10 5.81
CA ALA A 253 -1.45 -3.96 6.78
C ALA A 253 -1.98 -3.78 8.20
N LEU A 254 -3.07 -3.05 8.39
CA LEU A 254 -3.79 -2.88 9.66
C LEU A 254 -4.68 -4.09 10.00
N LYS A 255 -4.59 -5.19 9.23
CA LYS A 255 -5.31 -6.45 9.45
C LYS A 255 -6.83 -6.29 9.42
N LYS A 256 -7.31 -5.32 8.64
CA LYS A 256 -8.76 -5.13 8.42
C LYS A 256 -9.24 -6.02 7.28
N GLN A 257 -10.46 -6.53 7.41
CA GLN A 257 -11.11 -7.21 6.30
C GLN A 257 -11.35 -6.24 5.14
N VAL A 258 -10.97 -6.64 3.93
CA VAL A 258 -11.03 -5.80 2.73
C VAL A 258 -11.83 -6.47 1.63
N ILE A 259 -12.84 -5.77 1.10
CA ILE A 259 -13.45 -6.07 -0.18
C ILE A 259 -12.76 -5.22 -1.24
N ALA A 260 -11.93 -5.85 -2.06
CA ALA A 260 -11.19 -5.17 -3.11
C ALA A 260 -11.98 -5.14 -4.42
N ILE A 261 -12.20 -3.92 -4.95
CA ILE A 261 -12.86 -3.70 -6.24
C ILE A 261 -11.80 -3.48 -7.32
N TRP A 262 -11.85 -4.29 -8.38
CA TRP A 262 -10.90 -4.25 -9.47
C TRP A 262 -11.55 -3.70 -10.74
N GLY A 263 -10.99 -2.60 -11.26
CA GLY A 263 -11.37 -2.00 -12.54
C GLY A 263 -10.43 -2.43 -13.68
N SER A 264 -9.60 -1.51 -14.16
CA SER A 264 -8.62 -1.77 -15.24
C SER A 264 -7.41 -2.61 -14.82
N THR A 265 -7.24 -2.87 -13.52
CA THR A 265 -6.21 -3.77 -12.97
C THR A 265 -6.81 -5.14 -12.63
N THR A 266 -5.96 -6.11 -12.29
CA THR A 266 -6.39 -7.48 -12.01
C THR A 266 -5.59 -8.06 -10.84
N PRO A 267 -6.20 -8.92 -10.00
CA PRO A 267 -5.51 -9.70 -8.99
C PRO A 267 -4.34 -10.53 -9.52
N SER A 268 -4.41 -10.95 -10.79
CA SER A 268 -3.36 -11.73 -11.44
C SER A 268 -2.00 -11.01 -11.49
N PHE A 269 -1.96 -9.69 -11.27
CA PHE A 269 -0.68 -8.96 -11.12
C PHE A 269 0.03 -9.23 -9.79
N GLY A 270 -0.62 -9.98 -8.88
CA GLY A 270 -0.07 -10.36 -7.58
C GLY A 270 0.01 -9.21 -6.58
N MET A 271 -0.97 -8.29 -6.61
CA MET A 271 -1.03 -7.12 -5.73
C MET A 271 -2.34 -7.06 -4.92
N THR A 272 -2.88 -8.22 -4.57
CA THR A 272 -4.06 -8.32 -3.71
C THR A 272 -3.76 -7.88 -2.26
N PRO A 273 -4.78 -7.61 -1.42
CA PRO A 273 -4.57 -7.47 0.02
C PRO A 273 -3.77 -8.64 0.59
N TYR A 274 -2.69 -8.34 1.32
CA TYR A 274 -1.77 -9.37 1.81
C TYR A 274 -1.69 -9.36 3.34
N TYR A 275 -2.16 -10.42 3.96
CA TYR A 275 -2.24 -10.53 5.43
C TYR A 275 -1.11 -11.35 6.05
N GLY A 276 -0.44 -12.21 5.25
CA GLY A 276 0.56 -13.16 5.72
C GLY A 276 -0.05 -14.47 6.23
N LYS A 277 0.68 -15.56 6.02
CA LYS A 277 0.20 -16.91 6.35
C LYS A 277 -0.09 -17.10 7.85
N ASN A 278 0.78 -16.57 8.72
CA ASN A 278 0.63 -16.72 10.17
C ASN A 278 -0.60 -15.98 10.71
N PHE A 279 -0.92 -14.80 10.12
CA PHE A 279 -2.15 -14.09 10.48
C PHE A 279 -3.39 -14.89 10.09
N LEU A 280 -3.43 -15.42 8.85
CA LEU A 280 -4.55 -16.20 8.35
C LEU A 280 -4.77 -17.47 9.14
N GLN A 281 -3.71 -18.16 9.57
CA GLN A 281 -3.81 -19.35 10.41
C GLN A 281 -4.35 -19.07 11.82
N ARG A 282 -4.04 -17.90 12.39
CA ARG A 282 -4.52 -17.50 13.73
C ARG A 282 -5.94 -16.95 13.73
N ASN A 283 -6.43 -16.50 12.59
CA ASN A 283 -7.75 -15.87 12.47
C ASN A 283 -8.60 -16.71 11.53
N THR A 284 -9.62 -17.38 12.07
CA THR A 284 -10.55 -18.20 11.31
C THR A 284 -11.27 -17.37 10.23
N PRO A 285 -11.65 -17.97 9.08
CA PRO A 285 -12.29 -17.25 7.97
C PRO A 285 -13.46 -16.36 8.43
N PRO A 286 -13.61 -15.17 7.80
CA PRO A 286 -13.86 -15.03 6.37
C PRO A 286 -12.70 -14.45 5.53
N TYR A 287 -11.44 -14.57 5.94
CA TYR A 287 -10.32 -14.01 5.19
C TYR A 287 -9.91 -14.86 3.97
N ASP A 288 -10.33 -16.12 3.89
CA ASP A 288 -10.00 -17.03 2.77
C ASP A 288 -10.84 -16.77 1.50
N ASP A 289 -12.02 -16.16 1.64
CA ASP A 289 -12.91 -15.83 0.52
C ASP A 289 -12.86 -14.33 0.18
N ILE A 290 -11.69 -13.80 -0.19
CA ILE A 290 -11.62 -12.51 -0.88
C ILE A 290 -12.17 -12.74 -2.28
N GLN A 291 -13.50 -12.66 -2.43
CA GLN A 291 -14.13 -12.73 -3.75
C GLN A 291 -13.74 -11.46 -4.54
N VAL A 292 -12.89 -11.67 -5.51
CA VAL A 292 -12.51 -10.64 -6.45
C VAL A 292 -13.57 -10.55 -7.53
N HIS A 293 -14.49 -9.62 -7.40
CA HIS A 293 -15.45 -9.33 -8.46
C HIS A 293 -14.78 -8.44 -9.52
N LYS A 294 -14.58 -9.01 -10.70
CA LYS A 294 -14.09 -8.29 -11.87
C LYS A 294 -15.22 -7.38 -12.38
N LEU A 295 -15.10 -6.07 -12.14
CA LEU A 295 -16.00 -5.08 -12.68
C LEU A 295 -15.42 -4.50 -13.99
N TRP A 296 -16.06 -4.91 -15.10
CA TRP A 296 -16.12 -4.23 -16.40
C TRP A 296 -14.89 -3.49 -16.94
N CYS A 297 -14.19 -4.12 -17.89
CA CYS A 297 -13.63 -3.44 -19.04
C CYS A 297 -14.36 -4.01 -20.28
N ARG A 298 -15.33 -3.30 -20.79
CA ARG A 298 -15.71 -3.35 -22.21
C ARG A 298 -15.14 -2.12 -22.90
#